data_751c4ec6f2b6da0e9bff1f2dee11ecf5
#
_entry.id   751c4ec6f2b6da0e9bff1f2dee11ecf5
#
_cell.length_a   1.000
_cell.length_b   1.000
_cell.length_c   1.000
_cell.angle_alpha   90.00
_cell.angle_beta   90.00
_cell.angle_gamma   90.00
#
_symmetry.space_group_name_H-M   'P 1'
#
loop_
_entity.id
_entity.type
_entity.pdbx_description
1 polymer ?
#
loop_
_entity_poly.entity_id
_entity_poly.type
_entity_poly.pdbx_seq_one_letter_code
_entity_poly.pdbx_strand_id
1 'polypeptide(L)'
;MNAPADLNILRQRYQHDRQALLDSTTRRPPKRMAPLLRKLALLADKLLLQLWRAHGLHKRSLTLVAVGGFGRQKLFPYSDIDVLVLLPDCCDDSLTEQAAAFVRACWDVGLQTGSSVRTVAQCLQAAASDTTVQAALMERRRITGSDALYQQLGQACD
;
A
#
# COMPACT_ATOMS: atom_id res chain seq x y z
N MET A 1 20.11 9.15 -3.67
CA MET A 1 19.23 9.59 -2.58
C MET A 1 19.94 9.36 -1.25
N ASN A 2 20.12 10.42 -0.46
CA ASN A 2 20.65 10.28 0.92
C ASN A 2 19.51 9.73 1.79
N ALA A 3 19.44 8.41 1.88
CA ALA A 3 18.26 7.69 2.38
C ALA A 3 17.68 8.15 3.74
N PRO A 4 18.41 8.48 4.80
CA PRO A 4 17.79 8.81 6.09
C PRO A 4 17.15 10.21 6.13
N ALA A 5 17.75 11.22 5.50
CA ALA A 5 17.25 12.59 5.54
C ALA A 5 15.97 12.74 4.71
N ASP A 6 15.91 12.10 3.54
CA ASP A 6 14.77 12.15 2.65
C ASP A 6 13.54 11.42 3.25
N LEU A 7 13.76 10.29 3.94
CA LEU A 7 12.70 9.56 4.64
C LEU A 7 12.10 10.37 5.79
N ASN A 8 12.93 11.10 6.55
CA ASN A 8 12.44 11.97 7.63
C ASN A 8 11.56 13.11 7.10
N ILE A 9 11.94 13.71 5.97
CA ILE A 9 11.15 14.76 5.32
C ILE A 9 9.79 14.21 4.87
N LEU A 10 9.77 13.03 4.24
CA LEU A 10 8.54 12.37 3.81
C LEU A 10 7.65 12.04 5.01
N ARG A 11 8.23 11.50 6.08
CA ARG A 11 7.52 11.21 7.33
C ARG A 11 6.88 12.44 7.93
N GLN A 12 7.64 13.52 8.10
CA GLN A 12 7.16 14.77 8.70
C GLN A 12 6.03 15.38 7.86
N ARG A 13 6.18 15.41 6.53
CA ARG A 13 5.15 15.90 5.63
C ARG A 13 3.87 15.08 5.73
N TYR A 14 3.97 13.76 5.68
CA TYR A 14 2.81 12.88 5.81
C TYR A 14 2.09 13.07 7.14
N GLN A 15 2.83 13.10 8.25
CA GLN A 15 2.27 13.31 9.58
C GLN A 15 1.58 14.67 9.70
N HIS A 16 2.20 15.73 9.17
CA HIS A 16 1.62 17.07 9.16
C HIS A 16 0.31 17.12 8.36
N ASP A 17 0.32 16.62 7.13
CA ASP A 17 -0.85 16.64 6.26
C ASP A 17 -1.99 15.77 6.82
N ARG A 18 -1.64 14.62 7.39
CA ARG A 18 -2.59 13.73 8.05
C ARG A 18 -3.23 14.40 9.28
N GLN A 19 -2.42 15.04 10.11
CA GLN A 19 -2.93 15.74 11.29
C GLN A 19 -3.83 16.91 10.90
N ALA A 20 -3.47 17.67 9.88
CA ALA A 20 -4.30 18.77 9.36
C ALA A 20 -5.68 18.28 8.88
N LEU A 21 -5.75 17.13 8.23
CA LEU A 21 -7.02 16.50 7.84
C LEU A 21 -7.87 16.14 9.06
N LEU A 22 -7.27 15.53 10.09
CA LEU A 22 -7.96 15.13 11.31
C LEU A 22 -8.44 16.34 12.11
N ASP A 23 -7.62 17.39 12.25
CA ASP A 23 -7.98 18.62 12.96
C ASP A 23 -9.11 19.36 12.27
N SER A 24 -9.17 19.33 10.95
CA SER A 24 -10.26 19.92 10.19
C SER A 24 -11.61 19.31 10.53
N THR A 25 -11.63 18.03 10.88
CA THR A 25 -12.86 17.30 11.26
C THR A 25 -13.25 17.53 12.71
N THR A 26 -12.28 17.79 13.59
CA THR A 26 -12.55 18.16 15.00
C THR A 26 -13.20 19.54 15.08
N ARG A 27 -12.74 20.47 14.26
CA ARG A 27 -13.30 21.84 14.21
C ARG A 27 -14.67 21.90 13.51
N ARG A 28 -14.89 21.05 12.53
CA ARG A 28 -16.11 20.96 11.75
C ARG A 28 -16.43 19.51 11.42
N PRO A 29 -17.18 18.80 12.29
CA PRO A 29 -17.51 17.40 12.03
C PRO A 29 -18.13 17.21 10.64
N PRO A 30 -17.62 16.26 9.83
CA PRO A 30 -18.16 16.03 8.52
C PRO A 30 -19.55 15.43 8.62
N LYS A 31 -20.49 15.90 7.81
CA LYS A 31 -21.82 15.31 7.70
C LYS A 31 -21.76 13.85 7.21
N ARG A 32 -20.69 13.47 6.52
CA ARG A 32 -20.40 12.12 6.01
C ARG A 32 -18.92 11.80 6.21
N MET A 33 -18.64 10.61 6.71
CA MET A 33 -17.26 10.14 6.95
C MET A 33 -16.53 9.72 5.66
N ALA A 34 -17.25 9.23 4.65
CA ALA A 34 -16.65 8.69 3.43
C ALA A 34 -15.65 9.63 2.73
N PRO A 35 -15.90 10.94 2.57
CA PRO A 35 -14.92 11.84 1.97
C PRO A 35 -13.61 11.96 2.77
N LEU A 36 -13.68 11.94 4.09
CA LEU A 36 -12.50 11.98 4.96
C LEU A 36 -11.66 10.70 4.80
N LEU A 37 -12.32 9.55 4.87
CA LEU A 37 -11.64 8.24 4.74
C LEU A 37 -10.93 8.11 3.39
N ARG A 38 -11.58 8.63 2.33
CA ARG A 38 -10.97 8.69 1.00
C ARG A 38 -9.76 9.62 0.94
N LYS A 39 -9.83 10.80 1.56
CA LYS A 39 -8.70 11.75 1.62
C LYS A 39 -7.51 11.16 2.37
N LEU A 40 -7.75 10.46 3.48
CA LEU A 40 -6.70 9.76 4.22
C LEU A 40 -6.06 8.64 3.38
N ALA A 41 -6.87 7.88 2.63
CA ALA A 41 -6.37 6.85 1.72
C ALA A 41 -5.51 7.46 0.58
N LEU A 42 -5.95 8.56 -0.03
CA LEU A 42 -5.19 9.25 -1.08
C LEU A 42 -3.87 9.82 -0.56
N LEU A 43 -3.85 10.31 0.68
CA LEU A 43 -2.62 10.79 1.30
C LEU A 43 -1.61 9.65 1.51
N ALA A 44 -2.08 8.49 1.96
CA ALA A 44 -1.25 7.28 2.06
C ALA A 44 -0.76 6.80 0.68
N ASP A 45 -1.64 6.78 -0.34
CA ASP A 45 -1.25 6.46 -1.72
C ASP A 45 -0.11 7.35 -2.21
N LYS A 46 -0.19 8.67 -1.96
CA LYS A 46 0.85 9.63 -2.35
C LYS A 46 2.21 9.31 -1.72
N LEU A 47 2.23 9.00 -0.43
CA LEU A 47 3.47 8.62 0.26
C LEU A 47 4.02 7.30 -0.28
N LEU A 48 3.17 6.30 -0.46
CA LEU A 48 3.57 5.00 -1.03
C LEU A 48 4.16 5.14 -2.44
N LEU A 49 3.58 5.99 -3.29
CA LEU A 49 4.10 6.29 -4.63
C LEU A 49 5.48 6.97 -4.57
N GLN A 50 5.69 7.88 -3.63
CA GLN A 50 6.99 8.53 -3.44
C GLN A 50 8.06 7.53 -3.00
N LEU A 51 7.75 6.66 -2.04
CA LEU A 51 8.64 5.58 -1.59
C LEU A 51 8.93 4.58 -2.70
N TRP A 52 7.91 4.19 -3.47
CA TRP A 52 8.04 3.28 -4.61
C TRP A 52 9.04 3.79 -5.65
N ARG A 53 8.94 5.05 -6.01
CA ARG A 53 9.87 5.72 -6.93
C ARG A 53 11.27 5.84 -6.34
N ALA A 54 11.36 6.21 -5.08
CA ALA A 54 12.62 6.35 -4.35
C ALA A 54 13.43 5.05 -4.31
N HIS A 55 12.77 3.91 -4.21
CA HIS A 55 13.38 2.58 -4.24
C HIS A 55 13.58 2.02 -5.66
N GLY A 56 13.29 2.80 -6.71
CA GLY A 56 13.50 2.39 -8.10
C GLY A 56 12.53 1.32 -8.60
N LEU A 57 11.48 0.99 -7.84
CA LEU A 57 10.53 -0.07 -8.16
C LEU A 57 9.64 0.26 -9.38
N HIS A 58 9.51 1.55 -9.72
CA HIS A 58 8.80 1.99 -10.94
C HIS A 58 9.48 1.52 -12.25
N LYS A 59 10.73 1.06 -12.18
CA LYS A 59 11.49 0.51 -13.31
C LYS A 59 11.47 -1.02 -13.34
N ARG A 60 10.74 -1.66 -12.45
CA ARG A 60 10.71 -3.11 -12.29
C ARG A 60 9.30 -3.66 -12.53
N SER A 61 9.23 -4.94 -12.91
CA SER A 61 7.96 -5.62 -13.18
C SER A 61 7.28 -6.10 -11.89
N LEU A 62 6.95 -5.15 -11.02
CA LEU A 62 6.23 -5.36 -9.77
C LEU A 62 4.92 -4.60 -9.79
N THR A 63 4.04 -4.91 -8.85
CA THR A 63 2.81 -4.16 -8.64
C THR A 63 2.59 -3.90 -7.15
N LEU A 64 2.22 -2.67 -6.81
CA LEU A 64 1.77 -2.31 -5.48
C LEU A 64 0.23 -2.30 -5.47
N VAL A 65 -0.34 -3.10 -4.60
CA VAL A 65 -1.77 -3.31 -4.49
C VAL A 65 -2.23 -2.93 -3.08
N ALA A 66 -3.23 -2.07 -2.98
CA ALA A 66 -3.98 -1.86 -1.76
C ALA A 66 -5.03 -2.96 -1.63
N VAL A 67 -5.19 -3.51 -0.43
CA VAL A 67 -6.15 -4.58 -0.16
C VAL A 67 -7.04 -4.24 1.04
N GLY A 68 -8.12 -4.96 1.24
CA GLY A 68 -9.03 -4.76 2.36
C GLY A 68 -9.65 -3.34 2.39
N GLY A 69 -9.76 -2.78 3.57
CA GLY A 69 -10.31 -1.42 3.77
C GLY A 69 -9.57 -0.34 3.00
N PHE A 70 -8.25 -0.45 2.92
CA PHE A 70 -7.41 0.46 2.13
C PHE A 70 -7.66 0.28 0.62
N GLY A 71 -7.88 -0.93 0.17
CA GLY A 71 -8.29 -1.22 -1.21
C GLY A 71 -9.58 -0.51 -1.61
N ARG A 72 -10.56 -0.46 -0.71
CA ARG A 72 -11.83 0.27 -0.88
C ARG A 72 -11.71 1.79 -0.74
N GLN A 73 -10.53 2.34 -0.52
CA GLN A 73 -10.29 3.76 -0.18
C GLN A 73 -11.05 4.20 1.10
N LYS A 74 -11.20 3.29 2.04
CA LYS A 74 -11.82 3.53 3.36
C LYS A 74 -10.76 3.37 4.45
N LEU A 75 -9.87 4.35 4.56
CA LEU A 75 -8.82 4.35 5.58
C LEU A 75 -9.30 5.12 6.81
N PHE A 76 -9.63 4.39 7.87
CA PHE A 76 -9.95 4.99 9.16
C PHE A 76 -8.67 5.53 9.82
N PRO A 77 -8.77 6.55 10.70
CA PRO A 77 -7.60 7.22 11.28
C PRO A 77 -6.61 6.30 12.01
N TYR A 78 -7.08 5.18 12.55
CA TYR A 78 -6.29 4.22 13.32
C TYR A 78 -6.22 2.83 12.69
N SER A 79 -6.67 2.70 11.43
CA SER A 79 -6.58 1.45 10.68
C SER A 79 -5.19 1.28 10.07
N ASP A 80 -4.76 0.02 9.97
CA ASP A 80 -3.57 -0.35 9.23
C ASP A 80 -3.76 -0.08 7.73
N ILE A 81 -2.66 0.21 7.07
CA ILE A 81 -2.59 0.36 5.62
C ILE A 81 -2.18 -0.99 5.04
N ASP A 82 -3.17 -1.76 4.58
CA ASP A 82 -2.92 -3.09 4.04
C ASP A 82 -2.45 -3.01 2.59
N VAL A 83 -1.21 -3.41 2.36
CA VAL A 83 -0.58 -3.42 1.04
C VAL A 83 0.03 -4.77 0.70
N LEU A 84 -0.07 -5.12 -0.56
CA LEU A 84 0.56 -6.28 -1.18
C LEU A 84 1.56 -5.78 -2.22
N VAL A 85 2.83 -6.17 -2.06
CA VAL A 85 3.82 -6.07 -3.14
C VAL A 85 3.75 -7.36 -3.93
N LEU A 86 3.18 -7.27 -5.12
CA LEU A 86 2.98 -8.41 -6.01
C LEU A 86 4.19 -8.62 -6.90
N LEU A 87 4.76 -9.81 -6.83
CA LEU A 87 5.90 -10.26 -7.60
C LEU A 87 5.45 -11.15 -8.77
N PRO A 88 6.16 -11.14 -9.91
CA PRO A 88 5.98 -12.19 -10.91
C PRO A 88 6.41 -13.55 -10.34
N ASP A 89 5.80 -14.64 -10.81
CA ASP A 89 6.11 -15.99 -10.31
C ASP A 89 7.57 -16.40 -10.56
N CYS A 90 8.17 -15.88 -11.63
CA CYS A 90 9.59 -16.05 -11.93
C CYS A 90 10.35 -14.75 -11.57
N CYS A 91 10.65 -14.54 -10.30
CA CYS A 91 11.44 -13.40 -9.84
C CYS A 91 12.79 -13.85 -9.27
N ASP A 92 13.80 -12.99 -9.40
CA ASP A 92 15.10 -13.18 -8.80
C ASP A 92 15.14 -12.69 -7.33
N ASP A 93 16.17 -13.11 -6.59
CA ASP A 93 16.36 -12.69 -5.19
C ASP A 93 16.55 -11.18 -5.06
N SER A 94 17.15 -10.53 -6.07
CA SER A 94 17.33 -9.06 -6.11
C SER A 94 16.00 -8.32 -6.08
N LEU A 95 15.00 -8.82 -6.80
CA LEU A 95 13.69 -8.22 -6.85
C LEU A 95 12.93 -8.37 -5.52
N THR A 96 13.05 -9.54 -4.92
CA THR A 96 12.50 -9.82 -3.58
C THR A 96 13.15 -8.93 -2.51
N GLU A 97 14.47 -8.74 -2.57
CA GLU A 97 15.22 -7.86 -1.66
C GLU A 97 14.78 -6.40 -1.80
N GLN A 98 14.61 -5.91 -3.02
CA GLN A 98 14.11 -4.54 -3.28
C GLN A 98 12.70 -4.34 -2.75
N ALA A 99 11.82 -5.33 -2.92
CA ALA A 99 10.47 -5.30 -2.36
C ALA A 99 10.50 -5.26 -0.81
N ALA A 100 11.35 -6.06 -0.19
CA ALA A 100 11.55 -6.06 1.26
C ALA A 100 12.10 -4.72 1.76
N ALA A 101 13.04 -4.10 1.04
CA ALA A 101 13.57 -2.77 1.38
C ALA A 101 12.49 -1.69 1.33
N PHE A 102 11.60 -1.75 0.35
CA PHE A 102 10.45 -0.85 0.26
C PHE A 102 9.51 -1.02 1.46
N VAL A 103 9.20 -2.25 1.85
CA VAL A 103 8.37 -2.52 3.03
C VAL A 103 9.01 -1.96 4.30
N ARG A 104 10.32 -2.16 4.49
CA ARG A 104 11.05 -1.55 5.62
C ARG A 104 10.94 -0.03 5.62
N ALA A 105 11.09 0.62 4.45
CA ALA A 105 10.96 2.07 4.33
C ALA A 105 9.55 2.57 4.68
N CYS A 106 8.49 1.81 4.37
CA CYS A 106 7.14 2.13 4.82
C CYS A 106 7.04 2.20 6.35
N TRP A 107 7.66 1.27 7.06
CA TRP A 107 7.71 1.28 8.52
C TRP A 107 8.54 2.46 9.05
N ASP A 108 9.70 2.74 8.43
CA ASP A 108 10.60 3.83 8.83
C ASP A 108 9.94 5.22 8.71
N VAL A 109 9.06 5.42 7.74
CA VAL A 109 8.27 6.65 7.63
C VAL A 109 7.04 6.68 8.55
N GLY A 110 6.84 5.65 9.35
CA GLY A 110 5.77 5.57 10.35
C GLY A 110 4.41 5.15 9.79
N LEU A 111 4.38 4.52 8.61
CA LEU A 111 3.16 3.85 8.15
C LEU A 111 2.98 2.55 8.94
N GLN A 112 1.84 2.44 9.61
CA GLN A 112 1.42 1.15 10.18
C GLN A 112 0.85 0.31 9.04
N THR A 113 1.71 -0.49 8.43
CA THR A 113 1.33 -1.31 7.28
C THR A 113 1.19 -2.77 7.67
N GLY A 114 0.04 -3.35 7.36
CA GLY A 114 -0.11 -4.78 7.17
C GLY A 114 0.41 -5.12 5.78
N SER A 115 1.72 -5.38 5.65
CA SER A 115 2.36 -5.58 4.34
C SER A 115 2.70 -7.02 4.09
N SER A 116 2.49 -7.46 2.85
CA SER A 116 2.93 -8.75 2.36
C SER A 116 3.64 -8.61 1.02
N VAL A 117 4.63 -9.48 0.80
CA VAL A 117 5.34 -9.60 -0.47
C VAL A 117 5.09 -11.01 -0.98
N ARG A 118 4.38 -11.15 -2.10
CA ARG A 118 3.93 -12.46 -2.61
C ARG A 118 3.92 -12.47 -4.13
N THR A 119 4.14 -13.66 -4.69
CA THR A 119 3.82 -13.94 -6.09
C THR A 119 2.31 -14.21 -6.25
N VAL A 120 1.81 -14.26 -7.48
CA VAL A 120 0.40 -14.62 -7.75
C VAL A 120 0.09 -16.00 -7.18
N ALA A 121 0.96 -16.99 -7.40
CA ALA A 121 0.81 -18.34 -6.87
C ALA A 121 0.72 -18.37 -5.33
N GLN A 122 1.58 -17.59 -4.66
CA GLN A 122 1.55 -17.48 -3.20
C GLN A 122 0.28 -16.77 -2.68
N CYS A 123 -0.25 -15.81 -3.42
CA CYS A 123 -1.54 -15.18 -3.09
C CYS A 123 -2.69 -16.19 -3.12
N LEU A 124 -2.74 -17.04 -4.15
CA LEU A 124 -3.75 -18.08 -4.28
C LEU A 124 -3.65 -19.12 -3.16
N GLN A 125 -2.43 -19.57 -2.85
CA GLN A 125 -2.19 -20.49 -1.78
C GLN A 125 -2.63 -19.93 -0.42
N ALA A 126 -2.30 -18.68 -0.13
CA ALA A 126 -2.70 -18.00 1.10
C ALA A 126 -4.22 -17.84 1.18
N ALA A 127 -4.87 -17.43 0.08
CA ALA A 127 -6.33 -17.29 0.03
C ALA A 127 -7.07 -18.63 0.19
N ALA A 128 -6.51 -19.73 -0.28
CA ALA A 128 -7.09 -21.06 -0.12
C ALA A 128 -7.09 -21.53 1.35
N SER A 129 -6.13 -21.07 2.15
CA SER A 129 -5.98 -21.47 3.56
C SER A 129 -6.53 -20.45 4.56
N ASP A 130 -6.77 -19.21 4.14
CA ASP A 130 -7.22 -18.11 5.01
C ASP A 130 -8.29 -17.26 4.31
N THR A 131 -9.51 -17.34 4.81
CA THR A 131 -10.66 -16.59 4.30
C THR A 131 -10.50 -15.07 4.47
N THR A 132 -9.70 -14.62 5.45
CA THR A 132 -9.39 -13.19 5.64
C THR A 132 -8.52 -12.67 4.50
N VAL A 133 -7.53 -13.44 4.08
CA VAL A 133 -6.69 -13.13 2.91
C VAL A 133 -7.55 -13.12 1.64
N GLN A 134 -8.41 -14.10 1.47
CA GLN A 134 -9.34 -14.17 0.33
C GLN A 134 -10.21 -12.92 0.26
N ALA A 135 -10.85 -12.54 1.36
CA ALA A 135 -11.70 -11.34 1.43
C ALA A 135 -10.91 -10.06 1.13
N ALA A 136 -9.70 -9.93 1.68
CA ALA A 136 -8.84 -8.77 1.42
C ALA A 136 -8.45 -8.65 -0.06
N LEU A 137 -8.15 -9.77 -0.72
CA LEU A 137 -7.84 -9.79 -2.16
C LEU A 137 -9.05 -9.47 -3.05
N MET A 138 -10.27 -9.76 -2.62
CA MET A 138 -11.49 -9.35 -3.34
C MET A 138 -11.67 -7.82 -3.36
N GLU A 139 -11.13 -7.12 -2.37
CA GLU A 139 -11.20 -5.67 -2.22
C GLU A 139 -9.93 -4.97 -2.74
N ARG A 140 -9.18 -5.64 -3.63
CA ARG A 140 -7.91 -5.15 -4.17
C ARG A 140 -8.08 -3.91 -5.06
N ARG A 141 -7.09 -3.03 -5.00
CA ARG A 141 -6.95 -1.86 -5.86
C ARG A 141 -5.49 -1.66 -6.23
N ARG A 142 -5.17 -1.56 -7.52
CA ARG A 142 -3.81 -1.24 -7.97
C ARG A 142 -3.47 0.21 -7.62
N ILE A 143 -2.36 0.41 -6.91
CA ILE A 143 -1.80 1.73 -6.64
C ILE A 143 -0.86 2.12 -7.77
N THR A 144 0.09 1.24 -8.12
CA THR A 144 1.08 1.46 -9.19
C THR A 144 1.71 0.14 -9.63
N GLY A 145 2.48 0.18 -10.70
CA GLY A 145 3.23 -0.97 -11.20
C GLY A 145 2.59 -1.63 -12.41
N SER A 146 2.97 -2.88 -12.68
CA SER A 146 2.54 -3.65 -13.86
C SER A 146 1.04 -3.93 -13.87
N ASP A 147 0.35 -3.42 -14.88
CA ASP A 147 -1.07 -3.72 -15.08
C ASP A 147 -1.28 -5.19 -15.45
N ALA A 148 -0.41 -5.75 -16.29
CA ALA A 148 -0.49 -7.15 -16.68
C ALA A 148 -0.42 -8.10 -15.47
N LEU A 149 0.49 -7.83 -14.52
CA LEU A 149 0.63 -8.63 -13.31
C LEU A 149 -0.61 -8.48 -12.40
N TYR A 150 -1.17 -7.29 -12.32
CA TYR A 150 -2.42 -7.04 -11.59
C TYR A 150 -3.61 -7.79 -12.20
N GLN A 151 -3.72 -7.78 -13.53
CA GLN A 151 -4.76 -8.52 -14.25
C GLN A 151 -4.60 -10.05 -14.07
N GLN A 152 -3.36 -10.55 -14.06
CA GLN A 152 -3.08 -11.96 -13.78
C GLN A 152 -3.59 -12.35 -12.38
N LEU A 153 -3.36 -11.53 -11.36
CA LEU A 153 -3.92 -11.76 -10.02
C LEU A 153 -5.45 -11.76 -10.06
N GLY A 154 -6.08 -10.83 -10.78
CA GLY A 154 -7.52 -10.75 -10.94
C GLY A 154 -8.12 -12.03 -11.53
N GLN A 155 -7.59 -12.47 -12.65
CA GLN A 155 -8.05 -13.69 -13.33
C GLN A 155 -7.88 -14.95 -12.47
N ALA A 156 -6.88 -14.96 -11.60
CA ALA A 156 -6.60 -16.08 -10.73
C ALA A 156 -7.48 -16.09 -9.45
N CYS A 157 -7.96 -14.92 -9.00
CA CYS A 157 -8.80 -14.78 -7.79
C CYS A 157 -10.31 -14.77 -8.08
N ASP A 158 -10.70 -14.50 -9.31
CA ASP A 158 -12.10 -14.42 -9.75
C ASP A 158 -12.55 -15.78 -10.33
#